data_add9cf2d4d747d38cc86345da916de71
#
_entry.id   add9cf2d4d747d38cc86345da916de71
#
_cell.length_a   1.000
_cell.length_b   1.000
_cell.length_c   1.000
_cell.angle_alpha   90.00
_cell.angle_beta   90.00
_cell.angle_gamma   90.00
#
_symmetry.space_group_name_H-M   'P 1'
#
loop_
_entity.id
_entity.type
_entity.pdbx_description
1 polymer ?
#
loop_
_entity_poly.entity_id
_entity_poly.type
_entity_poly.pdbx_seq_one_letter_code
_entity_poly.pdbx_strand_id
1 'polypeptide(L)'
;MEFDFTPEQLALRDLARDLFDKESPPSRLRELWDGAERTSSCWRAMAGVGLTGLTVAEEFGGMGGDDVDLALVLEEAGRAALAEPLLETVAVGAPLIAQAGTDEQRSAWLTAIAAGDARVAVLFGDAPFAAGADDADLLLAERDGELHALPRGAFTATPVVSEDRARAMCAVTLEATPSTRMAGDASGARLRGAVAAAGTLNGVSMRLLEMTLAHVKTRQQFGRPVGSFQAVKHRLADAHVAVESSRAATWYAAYALATGASDAAVSTSIAKSYASDAAALANRAALQAHGGIGFTWEHDLHIWLKRGKALEQAWGSATEHRRRIADALFEGADG
;
A
#
# COMPACT_ATOMS: atom_id res chain seq x y z
N MET A 1 -8.05 24.41 11.93
CA MET A 1 -7.36 23.19 11.53
C MET A 1 -6.92 23.42 10.10
N GLU A 2 -5.64 23.48 9.86
CA GLU A 2 -5.10 23.55 8.50
C GLU A 2 -4.98 22.12 8.00
N PHE A 3 -5.61 21.82 6.86
CA PHE A 3 -5.55 20.50 6.21
C PHE A 3 -4.57 20.48 5.02
N ASP A 4 -3.76 21.52 4.89
CA ASP A 4 -2.75 21.58 3.85
C ASP A 4 -1.49 20.83 4.29
N PHE A 5 -0.87 20.13 3.37
CA PHE A 5 0.41 19.48 3.59
C PHE A 5 1.53 20.54 3.70
N THR A 6 2.50 20.28 4.57
CA THR A 6 3.66 21.15 4.71
C THR A 6 4.55 21.11 3.48
N PRO A 7 5.40 22.13 3.26
CA PRO A 7 6.37 22.11 2.17
C PRO A 7 7.30 20.89 2.23
N GLU A 8 7.67 20.43 3.43
CA GLU A 8 8.51 19.27 3.67
C GLU A 8 7.81 17.97 3.23
N GLN A 9 6.53 17.81 3.55
CA GLN A 9 5.70 16.67 3.12
C GLN A 9 5.56 16.63 1.60
N LEU A 10 5.36 17.78 0.97
CA LEU A 10 5.29 17.88 -0.48
C LEU A 10 6.64 17.58 -1.14
N ALA A 11 7.75 18.03 -0.55
CA ALA A 11 9.10 17.71 -1.03
C ALA A 11 9.41 16.22 -0.88
N LEU A 12 8.97 15.57 0.20
CA LEU A 12 9.11 14.13 0.40
C LEU A 12 8.32 13.33 -0.65
N ARG A 13 7.09 13.75 -0.95
CA ARG A 13 6.29 13.17 -2.05
C ARG A 13 7.02 13.27 -3.39
N ASP A 14 7.54 14.46 -3.72
CA ASP A 14 8.21 14.71 -5.00
C ASP A 14 9.50 13.90 -5.10
N LEU A 15 10.27 13.79 -4.01
CA LEU A 15 11.43 12.91 -3.90
C LEU A 15 11.06 11.44 -4.15
N ALA A 16 9.99 10.94 -3.51
CA ALA A 16 9.51 9.58 -3.70
C ALA A 16 9.06 9.34 -5.15
N ARG A 17 8.37 10.30 -5.77
CA ARG A 17 7.96 10.24 -7.18
C ARG A 17 9.15 10.08 -8.10
N ASP A 18 10.13 10.97 -7.99
CA ASP A 18 11.32 10.97 -8.86
C ASP A 18 12.11 9.67 -8.69
N LEU A 19 12.26 9.20 -7.45
CA LEU A 19 12.94 7.94 -7.16
C LEU A 19 12.20 6.75 -7.77
N PHE A 20 10.89 6.64 -7.55
CA PHE A 20 10.12 5.50 -8.04
C PHE A 20 9.99 5.51 -9.58
N ASP A 21 9.85 6.67 -10.22
CA ASP A 21 9.85 6.78 -11.68
C ASP A 21 11.17 6.30 -12.28
N LYS A 22 12.30 6.53 -11.60
CA LYS A 22 13.63 6.08 -12.02
C LYS A 22 13.88 4.61 -11.75
N GLU A 23 13.58 4.13 -10.52
CA GLU A 23 13.99 2.79 -10.05
C GLU A 23 12.93 1.70 -10.33
N SER A 24 11.66 2.09 -10.54
CA SER A 24 10.54 1.18 -10.83
C SER A 24 9.80 1.55 -12.13
N PRO A 25 10.50 1.75 -13.26
CA PRO A 25 9.84 2.04 -14.53
C PRO A 25 9.00 0.84 -15.01
N PRO A 26 7.99 1.06 -15.88
CA PRO A 26 7.15 -0.01 -16.41
C PRO A 26 7.94 -1.17 -17.06
N SER A 27 9.09 -0.88 -17.67
CA SER A 27 9.99 -1.91 -18.22
C SER A 27 10.48 -2.88 -17.15
N ARG A 28 10.89 -2.36 -15.99
CA ARG A 28 11.34 -3.19 -14.86
C ARG A 28 10.20 -4.04 -14.30
N LEU A 29 8.99 -3.49 -14.22
CA LEU A 29 7.81 -4.24 -13.78
C LEU A 29 7.48 -5.39 -14.75
N ARG A 30 7.60 -5.17 -16.08
CA ARG A 30 7.44 -6.24 -17.07
C ARG A 30 8.47 -7.35 -16.87
N GLU A 31 9.75 -7.01 -16.68
CA GLU A 31 10.79 -8.00 -16.40
C GLU A 31 10.44 -8.88 -15.18
N LEU A 32 9.98 -8.26 -14.09
CA LEU A 32 9.51 -9.00 -12.89
C LEU A 32 8.30 -9.89 -13.20
N TRP A 33 7.39 -9.43 -14.04
CA TRP A 33 6.23 -10.21 -14.48
C TRP A 33 6.63 -11.40 -15.34
N ASP A 34 7.70 -11.28 -16.12
CA ASP A 34 8.26 -12.33 -16.97
C ASP A 34 9.20 -13.28 -16.18
N GLY A 35 9.32 -13.07 -14.87
CA GLY A 35 10.08 -13.94 -13.98
C GLY A 35 11.54 -13.53 -13.77
N ALA A 36 11.92 -12.30 -14.08
CA ALA A 36 13.24 -11.80 -13.75
C ALA A 36 13.48 -11.78 -12.24
N GLU A 37 14.72 -11.99 -11.85
CA GLU A 37 15.14 -11.96 -10.45
C GLU A 37 14.92 -10.56 -9.83
N ARG A 38 14.45 -10.53 -8.58
CA ARG A 38 14.33 -9.31 -7.79
C ARG A 38 15.73 -8.82 -7.41
N THR A 39 15.95 -7.54 -7.62
CA THR A 39 17.20 -6.88 -7.21
C THR A 39 16.91 -5.95 -6.04
N SER A 40 17.89 -5.74 -5.18
CA SER A 40 17.78 -4.79 -4.06
C SER A 40 18.09 -3.34 -4.45
N SER A 41 18.20 -3.01 -5.75
CA SER A 41 18.59 -1.67 -6.19
C SER A 41 17.59 -0.60 -5.76
N CYS A 42 16.30 -0.81 -6.01
CA CYS A 42 15.25 0.14 -5.62
C CYS A 42 15.17 0.28 -4.09
N TRP A 43 15.21 -0.83 -3.35
CA TRP A 43 15.21 -0.82 -1.90
C TRP A 43 16.39 -0.05 -1.31
N ARG A 44 17.61 -0.27 -1.82
CA ARG A 44 18.80 0.50 -1.40
C ARG A 44 18.70 1.97 -1.77
N ALA A 45 18.13 2.31 -2.93
CA ALA A 45 17.91 3.70 -3.31
C ALA A 45 16.91 4.37 -2.36
N MET A 46 15.84 3.67 -1.94
CA MET A 46 14.90 4.14 -0.91
C MET A 46 15.60 4.36 0.44
N ALA A 47 16.45 3.42 0.86
CA ALA A 47 17.24 3.54 2.09
C ALA A 47 18.21 4.75 2.02
N GLY A 48 18.86 4.94 0.88
CA GLY A 48 19.80 6.05 0.65
C GLY A 48 19.19 7.45 0.80
N VAL A 49 17.85 7.56 0.66
CA VAL A 49 17.10 8.82 0.88
C VAL A 49 16.23 8.78 2.15
N GLY A 50 16.37 7.74 2.99
CA GLY A 50 15.70 7.62 4.28
C GLY A 50 14.28 7.06 4.25
N LEU A 51 13.72 6.73 3.07
CA LEU A 51 12.33 6.26 2.95
C LEU A 51 12.05 4.95 3.69
N THR A 52 13.05 4.07 3.86
CA THR A 52 12.89 2.83 4.64
C THR A 52 12.74 3.09 6.13
N GLY A 53 13.35 4.18 6.63
CA GLY A 53 13.28 4.63 8.01
C GLY A 53 12.25 5.74 8.25
N LEU A 54 11.36 6.03 7.32
CA LEU A 54 10.44 7.17 7.41
C LEU A 54 9.66 7.19 8.73
N THR A 55 9.09 6.08 9.16
CA THR A 55 8.30 5.94 10.40
C THR A 55 9.10 5.44 11.60
N VAL A 56 10.40 5.29 11.44
CA VAL A 56 11.32 4.89 12.53
C VAL A 56 11.80 6.14 13.27
N ALA A 57 11.83 6.09 14.60
CA ALA A 57 12.32 7.19 15.43
C ALA A 57 13.80 7.50 15.16
N GLU A 58 14.18 8.76 15.32
CA GLU A 58 15.56 9.24 15.09
C GLU A 58 16.62 8.50 15.91
N GLU A 59 16.28 8.07 17.13
CA GLU A 59 17.18 7.30 17.99
C GLU A 59 17.61 5.95 17.39
N PHE A 60 16.83 5.40 16.45
CA PHE A 60 17.15 4.19 15.68
C PHE A 60 17.65 4.51 14.26
N GLY A 61 17.94 5.78 13.97
CA GLY A 61 18.45 6.21 12.65
C GLY A 61 17.36 6.48 11.61
N GLY A 62 16.09 6.56 12.00
CA GLY A 62 14.98 6.90 11.13
C GLY A 62 14.73 8.41 11.00
N MET A 63 13.64 8.77 10.31
CA MET A 63 13.23 10.15 10.07
C MET A 63 12.21 10.67 11.12
N GLY A 64 11.63 9.80 11.95
CA GLY A 64 10.65 10.16 12.96
C GLY A 64 9.32 10.66 12.40
N GLY A 65 9.02 10.35 11.10
CA GLY A 65 7.79 10.73 10.45
C GLY A 65 6.58 9.91 10.92
N ASP A 66 5.39 10.38 10.58
CA ASP A 66 4.13 9.78 10.99
C ASP A 66 3.30 9.21 9.81
N ASP A 67 2.07 8.79 10.10
CA ASP A 67 1.15 8.22 9.09
C ASP A 67 0.75 9.27 8.02
N VAL A 68 0.81 10.58 8.31
CA VAL A 68 0.52 11.67 7.34
C VAL A 68 1.66 11.82 6.34
N ASP A 69 2.90 11.83 6.83
CA ASP A 69 4.10 11.90 5.98
C ASP A 69 4.14 10.72 5.01
N LEU A 70 3.80 9.53 5.53
CA LEU A 70 3.80 8.30 4.75
C LEU A 70 2.66 8.23 3.71
N ALA A 71 1.51 8.88 3.97
CA ALA A 71 0.33 8.77 3.09
C ALA A 71 0.63 9.22 1.66
N LEU A 72 1.37 10.34 1.49
CA LEU A 72 1.75 10.85 0.17
C LEU A 72 2.78 9.94 -0.54
N VAL A 73 3.71 9.36 0.22
CA VAL A 73 4.71 8.41 -0.31
C VAL A 73 4.03 7.13 -0.81
N LEU A 74 3.01 6.66 -0.10
CA LEU A 74 2.23 5.48 -0.50
C LEU A 74 1.40 5.72 -1.77
N GLU A 75 0.88 6.95 -1.99
CA GLU A 75 0.26 7.31 -3.26
C GLU A 75 1.26 7.19 -4.42
N GLU A 76 2.49 7.69 -4.25
CA GLU A 76 3.53 7.58 -5.27
C GLU A 76 3.98 6.13 -5.49
N ALA A 77 4.06 5.32 -4.42
CA ALA A 77 4.32 3.88 -4.53
C ALA A 77 3.23 3.15 -5.35
N GLY A 78 1.97 3.52 -5.15
CA GLY A 78 0.84 3.02 -5.96
C GLY A 78 0.91 3.48 -7.41
N ARG A 79 1.22 4.77 -7.65
CA ARG A 79 1.39 5.34 -8.98
C ARG A 79 2.49 4.62 -9.77
N ALA A 80 3.58 4.26 -9.13
CA ALA A 80 4.67 3.50 -9.71
C ALA A 80 4.44 1.97 -9.74
N ALA A 81 3.35 1.45 -9.18
CA ALA A 81 3.13 0.03 -8.92
C ALA A 81 4.37 -0.63 -8.24
N LEU A 82 4.93 0.06 -7.25
CA LEU A 82 6.17 -0.31 -6.57
C LEU A 82 6.14 -1.79 -6.14
N ALA A 83 7.20 -2.53 -6.45
CA ALA A 83 7.33 -3.95 -6.11
C ALA A 83 7.95 -4.19 -4.72
N GLU A 84 8.59 -3.17 -4.15
CA GLU A 84 9.23 -3.23 -2.84
C GLU A 84 8.19 -3.25 -1.70
N PRO A 85 8.49 -3.89 -0.55
CA PRO A 85 7.56 -4.06 0.56
C PRO A 85 7.46 -2.81 1.46
N LEU A 86 7.27 -1.64 0.86
CA LEU A 86 7.13 -0.36 1.57
C LEU A 86 5.95 -0.39 2.54
N LEU A 87 4.80 -0.91 2.10
CA LEU A 87 3.60 -1.02 2.92
C LEU A 87 3.85 -1.93 4.13
N GLU A 88 4.37 -3.14 3.89
CA GLU A 88 4.57 -4.14 4.92
C GLU A 88 5.67 -3.70 5.92
N THR A 89 6.77 -3.15 5.42
CA THR A 89 7.93 -2.80 6.26
C THR A 89 7.74 -1.47 6.96
N VAL A 90 7.43 -0.40 6.20
CA VAL A 90 7.47 0.98 6.73
C VAL A 90 6.13 1.39 7.34
N ALA A 91 5.00 1.06 6.68
CA ALA A 91 3.71 1.48 7.21
C ALA A 91 3.21 0.60 8.37
N VAL A 92 3.59 -0.68 8.39
CA VAL A 92 3.06 -1.65 9.36
C VAL A 92 4.14 -2.17 10.30
N GLY A 93 5.22 -2.70 9.74
CA GLY A 93 6.26 -3.41 10.48
C GLY A 93 6.99 -2.52 11.49
N ALA A 94 7.55 -1.41 11.03
CA ALA A 94 8.30 -0.52 11.89
C ALA A 94 7.45 0.06 13.04
N PRO A 95 6.24 0.62 12.81
CA PRO A 95 5.40 1.09 13.91
C PRO A 95 4.96 -0.01 14.88
N LEU A 96 4.69 -1.23 14.39
CA LEU A 96 4.31 -2.34 15.27
C LEU A 96 5.49 -2.78 16.15
N ILE A 97 6.71 -2.87 15.60
CA ILE A 97 7.91 -3.18 16.38
C ILE A 97 8.17 -2.08 17.42
N ALA A 98 8.02 -0.81 17.04
CA ALA A 98 8.19 0.30 17.98
C ALA A 98 7.21 0.23 19.15
N GLN A 99 5.96 -0.15 18.89
CA GLN A 99 4.90 -0.21 19.89
C GLN A 99 4.96 -1.48 20.75
N ALA A 100 5.21 -2.64 20.16
CA ALA A 100 4.99 -3.94 20.77
C ALA A 100 6.27 -4.78 20.97
N GLY A 101 7.40 -4.36 20.40
CA GLY A 101 8.67 -5.07 20.52
C GLY A 101 9.30 -4.94 21.89
N THR A 102 10.13 -5.90 22.29
CA THR A 102 11.05 -5.75 23.43
C THR A 102 12.14 -4.72 23.08
N ASP A 103 12.91 -4.27 24.08
CA ASP A 103 14.02 -3.31 23.83
C ASP A 103 15.04 -3.89 22.84
N GLU A 104 15.34 -5.19 22.96
CA GLU A 104 16.23 -5.90 22.04
C GLU A 104 15.64 -5.97 20.62
N GLN A 105 14.35 -6.28 20.50
CA GLN A 105 13.67 -6.32 19.21
C GLN A 105 13.61 -4.94 18.57
N ARG A 106 13.28 -3.89 19.32
CA ARG A 106 13.28 -2.50 18.84
C ARG A 106 14.65 -2.09 18.34
N SER A 107 15.68 -2.26 19.18
CA SER A 107 17.06 -1.85 18.84
C SER A 107 17.59 -2.59 17.61
N ALA A 108 17.35 -3.90 17.51
CA ALA A 108 17.85 -4.70 16.39
C ALA A 108 17.09 -4.37 15.08
N TRP A 109 15.77 -4.41 15.11
CA TRP A 109 14.99 -4.36 13.88
C TRP A 109 14.72 -2.95 13.38
N LEU A 110 14.46 -1.97 14.26
CA LEU A 110 14.21 -0.60 13.80
C LEU A 110 15.46 0.02 13.19
N THR A 111 16.64 -0.23 13.77
CA THR A 111 17.91 0.21 13.19
C THR A 111 18.17 -0.43 11.82
N ALA A 112 17.94 -1.74 11.70
CA ALA A 112 18.13 -2.45 10.43
C ALA A 112 17.13 -2.00 9.36
N ILE A 113 15.86 -1.73 9.73
CA ILE A 113 14.85 -1.20 8.80
C ILE A 113 15.26 0.21 8.33
N ALA A 114 15.66 1.10 9.24
CA ALA A 114 16.08 2.45 8.90
C ALA A 114 17.27 2.46 7.94
N ALA A 115 18.24 1.58 8.14
CA ALA A 115 19.40 1.41 7.27
C ALA A 115 19.07 0.73 5.93
N GLY A 116 17.86 0.14 5.77
CA GLY A 116 17.49 -0.65 4.59
C GLY A 116 18.07 -2.07 4.58
N ASP A 117 18.59 -2.53 5.70
CA ASP A 117 19.20 -3.86 5.87
C ASP A 117 18.17 -4.93 6.23
N ALA A 118 16.94 -4.54 6.58
CA ALA A 118 15.86 -5.47 6.88
C ALA A 118 14.57 -5.12 6.14
N ARG A 119 13.93 -6.16 5.60
CA ARG A 119 12.57 -6.16 5.05
C ARG A 119 11.65 -6.93 5.96
N VAL A 120 10.44 -6.41 6.16
CA VAL A 120 9.44 -7.03 7.02
C VAL A 120 8.27 -7.52 6.18
N ALA A 121 7.86 -8.77 6.41
CA ALA A 121 6.58 -9.29 5.97
C ALA A 121 5.61 -9.37 7.16
N VAL A 122 4.31 -9.40 6.87
CA VAL A 122 3.27 -9.48 7.91
C VAL A 122 2.24 -10.55 7.59
N LEU A 123 1.78 -11.25 8.63
CA LEU A 123 0.75 -12.30 8.53
C LEU A 123 -0.16 -12.25 9.77
N PHE A 124 -1.31 -11.61 9.66
CA PHE A 124 -2.23 -11.41 10.78
C PHE A 124 -3.57 -12.12 10.57
N GLY A 125 -4.11 -12.70 11.64
CA GLY A 125 -5.39 -13.39 11.66
C GLY A 125 -5.43 -14.56 10.68
N ASP A 126 -6.54 -14.68 9.95
CA ASP A 126 -6.79 -15.76 8.99
C ASP A 126 -6.25 -15.44 7.57
N ALA A 127 -5.32 -14.48 7.45
CA ALA A 127 -4.72 -14.18 6.15
C ALA A 127 -4.00 -15.42 5.60
N PRO A 128 -4.36 -15.91 4.39
CA PRO A 128 -3.80 -17.16 3.87
C PRO A 128 -2.37 -17.01 3.33
N PHE A 129 -1.96 -15.76 3.04
CA PHE A 129 -0.69 -15.47 2.40
C PHE A 129 -0.08 -14.18 2.94
N ALA A 130 1.26 -14.14 2.99
CA ALA A 130 2.05 -12.95 3.30
C ALA A 130 2.71 -12.41 2.04
N ALA A 131 2.63 -11.08 1.83
CA ALA A 131 3.32 -10.42 0.73
C ALA A 131 4.81 -10.29 1.06
N GLY A 132 5.69 -10.60 0.09
CA GLY A 132 7.13 -10.40 0.20
C GLY A 132 7.85 -11.29 1.22
N ALA A 133 7.19 -12.33 1.76
CA ALA A 133 7.78 -13.17 2.79
C ALA A 133 8.96 -14.02 2.30
N ASP A 134 9.08 -14.25 1.00
CA ASP A 134 10.21 -14.96 0.38
C ASP A 134 11.53 -14.17 0.47
N ASP A 135 11.45 -12.84 0.54
CA ASP A 135 12.60 -11.92 0.63
C ASP A 135 12.65 -11.16 1.97
N ALA A 136 11.80 -11.51 2.93
CA ALA A 136 11.74 -10.86 4.23
C ALA A 136 12.82 -11.39 5.19
N ASP A 137 13.43 -10.50 5.97
CA ASP A 137 14.37 -10.80 7.04
C ASP A 137 13.63 -11.07 8.36
N LEU A 138 12.44 -10.48 8.49
CA LEU A 138 11.56 -10.60 9.64
C LEU A 138 10.12 -10.82 9.18
N LEU A 139 9.43 -11.75 9.82
CA LEU A 139 7.98 -11.94 9.70
C LEU A 139 7.32 -11.52 11.02
N LEU A 140 6.40 -10.57 10.96
CA LEU A 140 5.50 -10.26 12.07
C LEU A 140 4.21 -11.05 11.87
N ALA A 141 3.91 -11.94 12.79
CA ALA A 141 2.76 -12.83 12.66
C ALA A 141 1.91 -12.84 13.93
N GLU A 142 0.61 -13.04 13.73
CA GLU A 142 -0.31 -13.36 14.83
C GLU A 142 -0.61 -14.86 14.79
N ARG A 143 -0.33 -15.54 15.89
CA ARG A 143 -0.58 -16.97 16.05
C ARG A 143 -1.22 -17.24 17.40
N ASP A 144 -2.34 -17.96 17.41
CA ASP A 144 -3.07 -18.33 18.62
C ASP A 144 -3.41 -17.13 19.53
N GLY A 145 -3.65 -15.95 18.92
CA GLY A 145 -3.94 -14.68 19.61
C GLY A 145 -2.72 -13.94 20.15
N GLU A 146 -1.50 -14.43 19.87
CA GLU A 146 -0.24 -13.80 20.28
C GLU A 146 0.52 -13.22 19.08
N LEU A 147 1.19 -12.08 19.29
CA LEU A 147 2.08 -11.48 18.31
C LEU A 147 3.50 -12.05 18.43
N HIS A 148 4.10 -12.31 17.28
CA HIS A 148 5.46 -12.81 17.17
C HIS A 148 6.28 -12.03 16.15
N ALA A 149 7.54 -11.76 16.49
CA ALA A 149 8.59 -11.29 15.58
C ALA A 149 9.51 -12.47 15.26
N LEU A 150 9.38 -13.02 14.08
CA LEU A 150 10.02 -14.25 13.64
C LEU A 150 11.17 -13.88 12.69
N PRO A 151 12.45 -14.00 13.10
CA PRO A 151 13.57 -13.75 12.21
C PRO A 151 13.64 -14.82 11.10
N ARG A 152 14.38 -14.49 10.04
CA ARG A 152 14.67 -15.44 8.96
C ARG A 152 15.22 -16.74 9.54
N GLY A 153 14.63 -17.87 9.17
CA GLY A 153 14.94 -19.19 9.77
C GLY A 153 13.90 -19.71 10.75
N ALA A 154 13.07 -18.84 11.35
CA ALA A 154 11.91 -19.23 12.15
C ALA A 154 10.61 -19.37 11.33
N PHE A 155 10.68 -19.14 10.04
CA PHE A 155 9.57 -19.35 9.09
C PHE A 155 10.08 -19.82 7.72
N THR A 156 9.20 -20.48 6.99
CA THR A 156 9.40 -20.85 5.59
C THR A 156 8.32 -20.19 4.75
N ALA A 157 8.72 -19.51 3.68
CA ALA A 157 7.83 -18.85 2.74
C ALA A 157 7.90 -19.53 1.37
N THR A 158 6.77 -20.03 0.89
CA THR A 158 6.66 -20.67 -0.42
C THR A 158 5.86 -19.77 -1.35
N PRO A 159 6.46 -19.24 -2.43
CA PRO A 159 5.76 -18.38 -3.38
C PRO A 159 4.53 -19.07 -3.98
N VAL A 160 3.44 -18.32 -4.10
CA VAL A 160 2.20 -18.77 -4.76
C VAL A 160 1.91 -17.89 -5.97
N VAL A 161 1.21 -18.45 -6.94
CA VAL A 161 0.83 -17.71 -8.15
C VAL A 161 -0.19 -16.64 -7.78
N SER A 162 0.14 -15.39 -8.09
CA SER A 162 -0.70 -14.22 -7.88
C SER A 162 -1.02 -13.54 -9.21
N GLU A 163 -2.19 -12.91 -9.30
CA GLU A 163 -2.53 -12.06 -10.44
C GLU A 163 -1.62 -10.84 -10.56
N ASP A 164 -1.16 -10.28 -9.45
CA ASP A 164 -0.11 -9.25 -9.40
C ASP A 164 1.25 -9.92 -9.18
N ARG A 165 1.93 -10.23 -10.28
CA ARG A 165 3.21 -10.95 -10.24
C ARG A 165 4.37 -10.13 -9.69
N ALA A 166 4.27 -8.81 -9.70
CA ALA A 166 5.30 -7.94 -9.11
C ALA A 166 5.23 -7.93 -7.58
N ARG A 167 4.07 -8.29 -6.98
CA ARG A 167 3.91 -8.46 -5.55
C ARG A 167 3.94 -9.95 -5.21
N ALA A 168 5.09 -10.46 -4.77
CA ALA A 168 5.22 -11.87 -4.40
C ALA A 168 4.31 -12.19 -3.22
N MET A 169 3.38 -13.12 -3.43
CA MET A 169 2.55 -13.67 -2.36
C MET A 169 3.11 -15.03 -1.95
N CYS A 170 3.17 -15.31 -0.67
CA CYS A 170 3.75 -16.54 -0.14
C CYS A 170 2.81 -17.22 0.86
N ALA A 171 2.66 -18.54 0.71
CA ALA A 171 2.18 -19.38 1.81
C ALA A 171 3.29 -19.49 2.85
N VAL A 172 2.95 -19.34 4.12
CA VAL A 172 3.93 -19.31 5.21
C VAL A 172 3.68 -20.44 6.21
N THR A 173 4.74 -21.14 6.56
CA THR A 173 4.81 -22.03 7.74
C THR A 173 5.76 -21.39 8.74
N LEU A 174 5.38 -21.29 9.99
CA LEU A 174 6.15 -20.62 11.03
C LEU A 174 6.25 -21.44 12.32
N GLU A 175 7.31 -21.19 13.09
CA GLU A 175 7.56 -21.76 14.39
C GLU A 175 7.59 -20.66 15.44
N ALA A 176 6.43 -20.41 16.07
CA ALA A 176 6.29 -19.44 17.15
C ALA A 176 6.87 -20.03 18.47
N THR A 177 7.68 -19.23 19.16
CA THR A 177 8.28 -19.60 20.43
C THR A 177 8.14 -18.47 21.45
N PRO A 178 8.28 -18.71 22.76
CA PRO A 178 8.24 -17.63 23.74
C PRO A 178 9.26 -16.51 23.48
N SER A 179 10.41 -16.82 22.88
CA SER A 179 11.46 -15.83 22.57
C SER A 179 11.12 -14.93 21.38
N THR A 180 10.18 -15.34 20.52
CA THR A 180 9.72 -14.50 19.38
C THR A 180 8.52 -13.63 19.74
N ARG A 181 7.95 -13.80 20.94
CA ARG A 181 6.73 -13.11 21.38
C ARG A 181 6.95 -11.60 21.48
N MET A 182 5.94 -10.86 21.08
CA MET A 182 5.81 -9.41 21.25
C MET A 182 4.68 -9.11 22.24
N ALA A 183 4.62 -7.89 22.75
CA ALA A 183 3.55 -7.42 23.60
C ALA A 183 2.31 -6.98 22.77
N GLY A 184 1.13 -6.87 23.41
CA GLY A 184 -0.07 -6.30 22.80
C GLY A 184 -0.68 -7.17 21.69
N ASP A 185 -1.33 -6.50 20.74
CA ASP A 185 -2.07 -7.09 19.63
C ASP A 185 -1.81 -6.39 18.28
N ALA A 186 -2.37 -6.92 17.20
CA ALA A 186 -2.21 -6.40 15.85
C ALA A 186 -3.26 -5.33 15.46
N SER A 187 -4.10 -4.84 16.36
CA SER A 187 -5.22 -3.95 16.01
C SER A 187 -4.75 -2.66 15.34
N GLY A 188 -3.81 -1.95 15.95
CA GLY A 188 -3.21 -0.74 15.38
C GLY A 188 -2.49 -1.01 14.05
N ALA A 189 -1.79 -2.13 13.94
CA ALA A 189 -1.11 -2.54 12.72
C ALA A 189 -2.10 -2.82 11.57
N ARG A 190 -3.26 -3.42 11.86
CA ARG A 190 -4.34 -3.62 10.88
C ARG A 190 -4.92 -2.31 10.37
N LEU A 191 -5.10 -1.31 11.25
CA LEU A 191 -5.57 0.01 10.85
C LEU A 191 -4.54 0.69 9.92
N ARG A 192 -3.26 0.70 10.29
CA ARG A 192 -2.19 1.25 9.44
C ARG A 192 -2.11 0.54 8.09
N GLY A 193 -2.18 -0.79 8.08
CA GLY A 193 -2.21 -1.56 6.84
C GLY A 193 -3.38 -1.22 5.92
N ALA A 194 -4.58 -0.98 6.49
CA ALA A 194 -5.75 -0.59 5.72
C ALA A 194 -5.61 0.84 5.14
N VAL A 195 -5.11 1.81 5.92
CA VAL A 195 -4.83 3.17 5.42
C VAL A 195 -3.74 3.16 4.37
N ALA A 196 -2.66 2.40 4.58
CA ALA A 196 -1.58 2.25 3.62
C ALA A 196 -2.04 1.62 2.30
N ALA A 197 -2.89 0.59 2.37
CA ALA A 197 -3.49 -0.01 1.19
C ALA A 197 -4.43 0.97 0.46
N ALA A 198 -5.17 1.82 1.20
CA ALA A 198 -6.01 2.87 0.61
C ALA A 198 -5.17 3.93 -0.12
N GLY A 199 -4.08 4.41 0.49
CA GLY A 199 -3.14 5.35 -0.14
C GLY A 199 -2.52 4.76 -1.42
N THR A 200 -2.06 3.52 -1.36
CA THR A 200 -1.52 2.83 -2.53
C THR A 200 -2.58 2.63 -3.63
N LEU A 201 -3.84 2.30 -3.27
CA LEU A 201 -4.96 2.22 -4.22
C LEU A 201 -5.25 3.56 -4.91
N ASN A 202 -5.18 4.67 -4.17
CA ASN A 202 -5.33 6.01 -4.73
C ASN A 202 -4.25 6.28 -5.79
N GLY A 203 -2.99 5.95 -5.48
CA GLY A 203 -1.88 6.08 -6.44
C GLY A 203 -2.07 5.23 -7.70
N VAL A 204 -2.48 3.97 -7.55
CA VAL A 204 -2.83 3.08 -8.68
C VAL A 204 -3.93 3.71 -9.54
N SER A 205 -4.98 4.25 -8.90
CA SER A 205 -6.13 4.85 -9.58
C SER A 205 -5.76 6.11 -10.34
N MET A 206 -4.92 6.96 -9.73
CA MET A 206 -4.35 8.15 -10.38
C MET A 206 -3.57 7.76 -11.64
N ARG A 207 -2.71 6.76 -11.55
CA ARG A 207 -1.92 6.30 -12.70
C ARG A 207 -2.79 5.74 -13.82
N LEU A 208 -3.81 4.97 -13.49
CA LEU A 208 -4.79 4.49 -14.48
C LEU A 208 -5.49 5.64 -15.19
N LEU A 209 -5.88 6.69 -14.48
CA LEU A 209 -6.47 7.88 -15.08
C LEU A 209 -5.47 8.66 -15.95
N GLU A 210 -4.22 8.85 -15.50
CA GLU A 210 -3.15 9.49 -16.29
C GLU A 210 -2.92 8.76 -17.61
N MET A 211 -2.72 7.44 -17.58
CA MET A 211 -2.51 6.61 -18.77
C MET A 211 -3.71 6.68 -19.71
N THR A 212 -4.93 6.64 -19.13
CA THR A 212 -6.17 6.71 -19.89
C THR A 212 -6.35 8.07 -20.56
N LEU A 213 -6.08 9.16 -19.84
CA LEU A 213 -6.14 10.52 -20.40
C LEU A 213 -5.14 10.71 -21.55
N ALA A 214 -3.92 10.17 -21.41
CA ALA A 214 -2.93 10.20 -22.48
C ALA A 214 -3.43 9.43 -23.73
N HIS A 215 -3.99 8.22 -23.50
CA HIS A 215 -4.52 7.39 -24.57
C HIS A 215 -5.69 8.05 -25.31
N VAL A 216 -6.71 8.55 -24.61
CA VAL A 216 -7.92 9.09 -25.25
C VAL A 216 -7.69 10.43 -25.94
N LYS A 217 -6.63 11.18 -25.59
CA LYS A 217 -6.21 12.41 -26.27
C LYS A 217 -5.58 12.14 -27.65
N THR A 218 -4.90 11.01 -27.80
CA THR A 218 -4.17 10.64 -29.02
C THR A 218 -4.93 9.68 -29.91
N ARG A 219 -5.67 8.75 -29.35
CA ARG A 219 -6.45 7.74 -30.10
C ARG A 219 -7.59 8.38 -30.87
N GLN A 220 -7.66 8.15 -32.16
CA GLN A 220 -8.73 8.65 -33.03
C GLN A 220 -9.71 7.57 -33.45
N GLN A 221 -10.99 7.88 -33.41
CA GLN A 221 -12.09 7.10 -33.98
C GLN A 221 -13.16 8.06 -34.48
N PHE A 222 -13.88 7.68 -35.55
CA PHE A 222 -14.93 8.51 -36.15
C PHE A 222 -14.44 9.93 -36.51
N GLY A 223 -13.16 10.03 -36.98
CA GLY A 223 -12.56 11.28 -37.46
C GLY A 223 -12.09 12.27 -36.36
N ARG A 224 -12.10 11.87 -35.08
CA ARG A 224 -11.67 12.74 -33.96
C ARG A 224 -11.11 11.94 -32.78
N PRO A 225 -10.37 12.58 -31.85
CA PRO A 225 -9.90 11.91 -30.64
C PRO A 225 -11.04 11.33 -29.82
N VAL A 226 -10.89 10.09 -29.31
CA VAL A 226 -11.96 9.41 -28.54
C VAL A 226 -12.29 10.16 -27.25
N GLY A 227 -11.35 10.90 -26.66
CA GLY A 227 -11.59 11.78 -25.51
C GLY A 227 -12.49 13.00 -25.83
N SER A 228 -12.81 13.28 -27.10
CA SER A 228 -13.75 14.35 -27.46
C SER A 228 -15.22 13.95 -27.24
N PHE A 229 -15.53 12.65 -27.11
CA PHE A 229 -16.89 12.18 -26.90
C PHE A 229 -17.34 12.37 -25.45
N GLN A 230 -18.55 12.90 -25.26
CA GLN A 230 -19.11 13.20 -23.92
C GLN A 230 -19.16 11.96 -23.02
N ALA A 231 -19.56 10.81 -23.57
CA ALA A 231 -19.62 9.54 -22.80
C ALA A 231 -18.26 9.13 -22.22
N VAL A 232 -17.15 9.43 -22.91
CA VAL A 232 -15.78 9.18 -22.41
C VAL A 232 -15.42 10.21 -21.35
N LYS A 233 -15.69 11.50 -21.62
CA LYS A 233 -15.41 12.59 -20.66
C LYS A 233 -16.11 12.39 -19.34
N HIS A 234 -17.41 12.13 -19.34
CA HIS A 234 -18.20 11.96 -18.13
C HIS A 234 -17.70 10.77 -17.31
N ARG A 235 -17.44 9.62 -17.93
CA ARG A 235 -16.91 8.44 -17.24
C ARG A 235 -15.57 8.70 -16.56
N LEU A 236 -14.66 9.43 -17.22
CA LEU A 236 -13.36 9.78 -16.63
C LEU A 236 -13.49 10.86 -15.56
N ALA A 237 -14.42 11.79 -15.70
CA ALA A 237 -14.73 12.79 -14.69
C ALA A 237 -15.30 12.13 -13.41
N ASP A 238 -16.25 11.20 -13.56
CA ASP A 238 -16.82 10.45 -12.43
C ASP A 238 -15.74 9.66 -11.68
N ALA A 239 -14.85 8.99 -12.43
CA ALA A 239 -13.75 8.26 -11.85
C ALA A 239 -12.75 9.20 -11.14
N HIS A 240 -12.45 10.35 -11.71
CA HIS A 240 -11.58 11.35 -11.10
C HIS A 240 -12.17 11.89 -9.79
N VAL A 241 -13.45 12.26 -9.77
CA VAL A 241 -14.14 12.72 -8.56
C VAL A 241 -14.08 11.66 -7.45
N ALA A 242 -14.33 10.38 -7.80
CA ALA A 242 -14.25 9.30 -6.82
C ALA A 242 -12.82 9.14 -6.25
N VAL A 243 -11.78 9.23 -7.10
CA VAL A 243 -10.38 9.13 -6.65
C VAL A 243 -10.00 10.31 -5.75
N GLU A 244 -10.31 11.55 -6.13
CA GLU A 244 -10.00 12.73 -5.30
C GLU A 244 -10.73 12.69 -3.94
N SER A 245 -11.99 12.28 -3.92
CA SER A 245 -12.73 12.10 -2.67
C SER A 245 -12.14 10.99 -1.79
N SER A 246 -11.67 9.89 -2.41
CA SER A 246 -10.97 8.80 -1.72
C SER A 246 -9.65 9.27 -1.11
N ARG A 247 -8.89 10.09 -1.83
CA ARG A 247 -7.63 10.67 -1.33
C ARG A 247 -7.87 11.49 -0.06
N ALA A 248 -8.86 12.40 -0.10
CA ALA A 248 -9.22 13.21 1.05
C ALA A 248 -9.60 12.35 2.27
N ALA A 249 -10.40 11.29 2.07
CA ALA A 249 -10.77 10.35 3.13
C ALA A 249 -9.54 9.60 3.68
N THR A 250 -8.60 9.22 2.81
CA THR A 250 -7.38 8.51 3.21
C THR A 250 -6.43 9.42 4.01
N TRP A 251 -6.26 10.67 3.60
CA TRP A 251 -5.45 11.64 4.34
C TRP A 251 -6.03 11.94 5.72
N TYR A 252 -7.36 12.05 5.82
CA TYR A 252 -8.00 12.19 7.13
C TYR A 252 -7.78 10.96 8.02
N ALA A 253 -7.89 9.75 7.46
CA ALA A 253 -7.63 8.53 8.21
C ALA A 253 -6.17 8.43 8.69
N ALA A 254 -5.20 8.84 7.85
CA ALA A 254 -3.79 8.94 8.24
C ALA A 254 -3.59 9.94 9.39
N TYR A 255 -4.20 11.12 9.29
CA TYR A 255 -4.19 12.11 10.37
C TYR A 255 -4.82 11.58 11.67
N ALA A 256 -5.95 10.88 11.57
CA ALA A 256 -6.61 10.29 12.73
C ALA A 256 -5.75 9.22 13.43
N LEU A 257 -5.00 8.42 12.65
CA LEU A 257 -4.02 7.46 13.20
C LEU A 257 -2.84 8.18 13.87
N ALA A 258 -2.24 9.17 13.18
CA ALA A 258 -1.09 9.91 13.69
C ALA A 258 -1.39 10.66 15.00
N THR A 259 -2.62 11.18 15.14
CA THR A 259 -3.05 11.93 16.33
C THR A 259 -3.73 11.08 17.41
N GLY A 260 -3.95 9.79 17.16
CA GLY A 260 -4.70 8.93 18.07
C GLY A 260 -6.17 9.36 18.26
N ALA A 261 -6.80 9.90 17.21
CA ALA A 261 -8.18 10.36 17.26
C ALA A 261 -9.15 9.20 17.57
N SER A 262 -10.21 9.48 18.32
CA SER A 262 -11.18 8.46 18.75
C SER A 262 -11.93 7.79 17.59
N ASP A 263 -12.01 8.44 16.44
CA ASP A 263 -12.66 7.94 15.23
C ASP A 263 -11.68 7.27 14.24
N ALA A 264 -10.41 7.05 14.62
CA ALA A 264 -9.38 6.49 13.75
C ALA A 264 -9.79 5.13 13.12
N ALA A 265 -10.48 4.26 13.85
CA ALA A 265 -10.93 2.98 13.34
C ALA A 265 -12.05 3.12 12.28
N VAL A 266 -12.99 4.05 12.52
CA VAL A 266 -14.11 4.32 11.60
C VAL A 266 -13.60 5.04 10.36
N SER A 267 -12.79 6.07 10.51
CA SER A 267 -12.19 6.82 9.39
C SER A 267 -11.28 5.94 8.53
N THR A 268 -10.52 5.02 9.12
CA THR A 268 -9.78 3.98 8.40
C THR A 268 -10.70 3.11 7.54
N SER A 269 -11.82 2.66 8.11
CA SER A 269 -12.77 1.83 7.40
C SER A 269 -13.48 2.58 6.26
N ILE A 270 -13.79 3.87 6.47
CA ILE A 270 -14.31 4.75 5.42
C ILE A 270 -13.29 4.89 4.28
N ALA A 271 -12.03 5.22 4.60
CA ALA A 271 -10.96 5.40 3.62
C ALA A 271 -10.75 4.14 2.77
N LYS A 272 -10.58 2.97 3.41
CA LYS A 272 -10.30 1.72 2.70
C LYS A 272 -11.46 1.25 1.84
N SER A 273 -12.71 1.35 2.33
CA SER A 273 -13.88 0.98 1.54
C SER A 273 -14.04 1.89 0.33
N TYR A 274 -13.84 3.21 0.52
CA TYR A 274 -14.00 4.17 -0.57
C TYR A 274 -12.86 4.08 -1.58
N ALA A 275 -11.61 3.88 -1.14
CA ALA A 275 -10.47 3.65 -2.04
C ALA A 275 -10.67 2.40 -2.92
N SER A 276 -11.22 1.33 -2.36
CA SER A 276 -11.55 0.12 -3.12
C SER A 276 -12.61 0.37 -4.19
N ASP A 277 -13.67 1.15 -3.89
CA ASP A 277 -14.71 1.51 -4.87
C ASP A 277 -14.17 2.44 -5.96
N ALA A 278 -13.38 3.46 -5.58
CA ALA A 278 -12.74 4.39 -6.51
C ALA A 278 -11.79 3.65 -7.47
N ALA A 279 -10.99 2.71 -6.94
CA ALA A 279 -10.10 1.88 -7.75
C ALA A 279 -10.89 0.98 -8.72
N ALA A 280 -11.96 0.35 -8.27
CA ALA A 280 -12.82 -0.44 -9.14
C ALA A 280 -13.48 0.41 -10.25
N LEU A 281 -13.84 1.66 -9.96
CA LEU A 281 -14.38 2.60 -10.95
C LEU A 281 -13.31 3.04 -11.95
N ALA A 282 -12.12 3.42 -11.46
CA ALA A 282 -10.99 3.80 -12.31
C ALA A 282 -10.56 2.65 -13.22
N ASN A 283 -10.46 1.41 -12.70
CA ASN A 283 -10.17 0.21 -13.47
C ASN A 283 -11.15 0.02 -14.64
N ARG A 284 -12.46 0.08 -14.34
CA ARG A 284 -13.50 -0.08 -15.39
C ARG A 284 -13.46 1.04 -16.42
N ALA A 285 -13.25 2.28 -15.98
CA ALA A 285 -13.14 3.43 -16.86
C ALA A 285 -11.92 3.33 -17.78
N ALA A 286 -10.76 2.97 -17.23
CA ALA A 286 -9.52 2.79 -17.97
C ALA A 286 -9.63 1.67 -19.00
N LEU A 287 -10.07 0.49 -18.60
CA LEU A 287 -10.20 -0.66 -19.48
C LEU A 287 -11.17 -0.39 -20.65
N GLN A 288 -12.32 0.22 -20.36
CA GLN A 288 -13.30 0.58 -21.38
C GLN A 288 -12.75 1.64 -22.36
N ALA A 289 -12.01 2.63 -21.86
CA ALA A 289 -11.48 3.72 -22.71
C ALA A 289 -10.34 3.25 -23.62
N HIS A 290 -9.53 2.28 -23.20
CA HIS A 290 -8.50 1.66 -24.03
C HIS A 290 -9.07 0.68 -25.04
N GLY A 291 -10.24 0.09 -24.80
CA GLY A 291 -10.84 -0.92 -25.68
C GLY A 291 -9.97 -2.16 -25.81
N GLY A 292 -9.86 -2.74 -27.00
CA GLY A 292 -9.14 -4.01 -27.22
C GLY A 292 -7.71 -4.04 -26.71
N ILE A 293 -6.94 -2.95 -26.85
CA ILE A 293 -5.54 -2.90 -26.41
C ILE A 293 -5.40 -2.98 -24.89
N GLY A 294 -6.40 -2.53 -24.13
CA GLY A 294 -6.40 -2.62 -22.67
C GLY A 294 -6.46 -4.05 -22.14
N PHE A 295 -6.83 -5.03 -22.98
CA PHE A 295 -6.86 -6.45 -22.64
C PHE A 295 -5.61 -7.22 -23.09
N THR A 296 -4.66 -6.56 -23.78
CA THR A 296 -3.48 -7.20 -24.29
C THR A 296 -2.28 -6.99 -23.36
N TRP A 297 -1.30 -7.91 -23.46
CA TRP A 297 -0.03 -7.78 -22.76
C TRP A 297 0.92 -6.73 -23.36
N GLU A 298 0.57 -6.20 -24.52
CA GLU A 298 1.35 -5.18 -25.21
C GLU A 298 1.30 -3.81 -24.54
N HIS A 299 0.24 -3.55 -23.76
CA HIS A 299 0.02 -2.29 -23.06
C HIS A 299 0.16 -2.49 -21.55
N ASP A 300 0.93 -1.62 -20.87
CA ASP A 300 1.22 -1.70 -19.44
C ASP A 300 0.01 -1.57 -18.50
N LEU A 301 -1.15 -1.20 -19.03
CA LEU A 301 -2.36 -0.98 -18.25
C LEU A 301 -2.66 -2.15 -17.30
N HIS A 302 -2.43 -3.38 -17.74
CA HIS A 302 -2.71 -4.60 -16.98
C HIS A 302 -1.96 -4.67 -15.64
N ILE A 303 -0.77 -4.06 -15.54
CA ILE A 303 0.03 -4.02 -14.29
C ILE A 303 -0.78 -3.32 -13.20
N TRP A 304 -1.28 -2.10 -13.48
CA TRP A 304 -2.06 -1.32 -12.51
C TRP A 304 -3.46 -1.89 -12.29
N LEU A 305 -4.12 -2.42 -13.34
CA LEU A 305 -5.41 -3.09 -13.19
C LEU A 305 -5.33 -4.24 -12.17
N LYS A 306 -4.31 -5.07 -12.27
CA LYS A 306 -4.14 -6.24 -11.40
C LYS A 306 -3.62 -5.84 -10.01
N ARG A 307 -2.71 -4.87 -9.89
CA ARG A 307 -2.32 -4.28 -8.62
C ARG A 307 -3.52 -3.73 -7.86
N GLY A 308 -4.41 -2.98 -8.55
CA GLY A 308 -5.65 -2.47 -7.96
C GLY A 308 -6.51 -3.60 -7.42
N LYS A 309 -6.71 -4.66 -8.19
CA LYS A 309 -7.52 -5.82 -7.75
C LYS A 309 -6.92 -6.55 -6.55
N ALA A 310 -5.61 -6.71 -6.48
CA ALA A 310 -4.95 -7.31 -5.34
C ALA A 310 -5.11 -6.45 -4.06
N LEU A 311 -4.95 -5.13 -4.18
CA LEU A 311 -5.05 -4.21 -3.06
C LEU A 311 -6.50 -3.98 -2.60
N GLU A 312 -7.52 -4.11 -3.47
CA GLU A 312 -8.94 -4.07 -3.09
C GLU A 312 -9.26 -5.11 -2.01
N GLN A 313 -8.60 -6.26 -2.00
CA GLN A 313 -8.80 -7.36 -1.05
C GLN A 313 -7.81 -7.31 0.13
N ALA A 314 -6.64 -6.74 -0.06
CA ALA A 314 -5.64 -6.64 0.99
C ALA A 314 -6.14 -5.77 2.16
N TRP A 315 -5.85 -6.19 3.38
CA TRP A 315 -6.19 -5.49 4.62
C TRP A 315 -7.70 -5.30 4.86
N GLY A 316 -8.50 -6.18 4.31
CA GLY A 316 -9.96 -6.19 4.37
C GLY A 316 -10.61 -5.62 3.10
N SER A 317 -11.66 -6.29 2.66
CA SER A 317 -12.49 -5.88 1.53
C SER A 317 -13.36 -4.66 1.86
N ALA A 318 -13.88 -3.98 0.83
CA ALA A 318 -14.84 -2.88 1.01
C ALA A 318 -16.06 -3.31 1.84
N THR A 319 -16.53 -4.55 1.66
CA THR A 319 -17.69 -5.10 2.40
C THR A 319 -17.38 -5.27 3.89
N GLU A 320 -16.21 -5.78 4.24
CA GLU A 320 -15.78 -5.93 5.64
C GLU A 320 -15.65 -4.58 6.33
N HIS A 321 -15.04 -3.59 5.65
CA HIS A 321 -14.92 -2.24 6.19
C HIS A 321 -16.26 -1.55 6.36
N ARG A 322 -17.22 -1.71 5.42
CA ARG A 322 -18.59 -1.20 5.60
C ARG A 322 -19.32 -1.85 6.77
N ARG A 323 -19.08 -3.14 7.03
CA ARG A 323 -19.62 -3.80 8.23
C ARG A 323 -19.08 -3.16 9.50
N ARG A 324 -17.75 -2.93 9.59
CA ARG A 324 -17.12 -2.25 10.74
C ARG A 324 -17.69 -0.84 10.96
N ILE A 325 -17.96 -0.10 9.88
CA ILE A 325 -18.63 1.22 9.98
C ILE A 325 -20.03 1.07 10.55
N ALA A 326 -20.81 0.10 10.05
CA ALA A 326 -22.17 -0.14 10.52
C ALA A 326 -22.18 -0.55 12.01
N ASP A 327 -21.32 -1.49 12.40
CA ASP A 327 -21.19 -1.94 13.79
C ASP A 327 -20.88 -0.75 14.71
N ALA A 328 -19.90 0.09 14.38
CA ALA A 328 -19.55 1.28 15.16
C ALA A 328 -20.69 2.32 15.27
N LEU A 329 -21.53 2.44 14.23
CA LEU A 329 -22.67 3.38 14.25
C LEU A 329 -23.86 2.84 15.06
N PHE A 330 -24.06 1.53 15.09
CA PHE A 330 -25.21 0.92 15.78
C PHE A 330 -24.90 0.49 17.20
N GLU A 331 -23.67 0.10 17.53
CA GLU A 331 -23.26 -0.17 18.93
C GLU A 331 -23.34 1.10 19.81
N GLY A 332 -23.20 2.30 19.25
CA GLY A 332 -23.40 3.58 19.95
C GLY A 332 -24.87 4.01 20.10
N ALA A 333 -25.83 3.27 19.52
CA ALA A 333 -27.25 3.63 19.57
C ALA A 333 -28.03 2.94 20.70
N ASP A 334 -27.44 1.95 21.36
CA ASP A 334 -28.07 1.15 22.46
C ASP A 334 -27.64 1.64 23.87
N GLY A 335 -27.01 2.83 23.97
CA GLY A 335 -26.49 3.43 25.21
C GLY A 335 -27.29 4.63 25.74
#